data_4cb8c0159158d1c217f34530b0944712
#
_entry.id   4cb8c0159158d1c217f34530b0944712
#
_cell.length_a   1.000
_cell.length_b   1.000
_cell.length_c   1.000
_cell.angle_alpha   90.00
_cell.angle_beta   90.00
_cell.angle_gamma   90.00
#
_symmetry.space_group_name_H-M   'P 1'
#
loop_
_entity.id
_entity.type
_entity.pdbx_description
1 polymer ?
#
loop_
_entity_poly.entity_id
_entity_poly.type
_entity_poly.pdbx_seq_one_letter_code
_entity_poly.pdbx_strand_id
1 'polypeptide(L)'
;MDTAILVHVWIPFRHNGMERKEQARIYRKLYGYRSSSNYGKYHYDVKGILDSVPSIRYEDGNFIVREEDFPVIKKFLEENGSSYRTWKVIPDEDEVKKLKLHSG
;
A
#
# COMPACT_ATOMS: atom_id res chain seq x y z
N MET A 1 -2.13 -20.64 -13.25
CA MET A 1 -1.80 -20.37 -11.85
C MET A 1 -1.78 -18.87 -11.66
N ASP A 2 -2.59 -18.38 -10.76
CA ASP A 2 -2.67 -16.93 -10.53
C ASP A 2 -1.44 -16.42 -9.81
N THR A 3 -0.93 -15.29 -10.26
CA THR A 3 0.18 -14.62 -9.63
C THR A 3 -0.25 -13.27 -9.10
N ALA A 4 0.52 -12.73 -8.17
CA ALA A 4 0.29 -11.44 -7.58
C ALA A 4 1.59 -10.66 -7.57
N ILE A 5 1.52 -9.40 -7.17
CA ILE A 5 2.69 -8.53 -7.14
C ILE A 5 3.00 -8.16 -5.69
N LEU A 6 4.18 -8.54 -5.25
CA LEU A 6 4.73 -8.06 -3.97
C LEU A 6 5.42 -6.74 -4.25
N VAL A 7 5.04 -5.72 -3.50
CA VAL A 7 5.58 -4.37 -3.66
C VAL A 7 6.32 -3.98 -2.39
N HIS A 8 7.53 -3.50 -2.56
CA HIS A 8 8.32 -2.90 -1.48
C HIS A 8 8.53 -1.43 -1.82
N VAL A 9 8.08 -0.55 -0.93
CA VAL A 9 8.09 0.90 -1.13
C VAL A 9 9.04 1.53 -0.12
N TRP A 10 9.84 2.50 -0.58
CA TRP A 10 10.66 3.30 0.31
C TRP A 10 10.80 4.70 -0.25
N ILE A 11 11.17 5.64 0.61
CA ILE A 11 11.44 7.01 0.20
C ILE A 11 12.95 7.17 0.07
N PRO A 12 13.46 7.67 -1.06
CA PRO A 12 14.89 7.88 -1.22
C PRO A 12 15.45 8.80 -0.13
N PHE A 13 16.64 8.48 0.34
CA PHE A 13 17.30 9.26 1.37
C PHE A 13 17.58 10.68 0.89
N ARG A 14 17.26 11.66 1.73
CA ARG A 14 17.55 13.07 1.47
C ARG A 14 18.17 13.67 2.73
N HIS A 15 19.09 14.61 2.54
CA HIS A 15 19.87 15.18 3.63
C HIS A 15 19.19 16.30 4.42
N ASN A 16 17.98 16.69 4.05
CA ASN A 16 17.32 17.85 4.64
C ASN A 16 16.27 17.52 5.68
N GLY A 17 16.15 16.28 6.10
CA GLY A 17 15.18 15.87 7.11
C GLY A 17 13.72 15.86 6.66
N MET A 18 13.47 16.14 5.38
CA MET A 18 12.12 16.16 4.84
C MET A 18 11.56 14.77 4.59
N GLU A 19 12.43 13.77 4.52
CA GLU A 19 12.04 12.41 4.16
C GLU A 19 11.05 11.80 5.13
N ARG A 20 11.12 12.12 6.42
CA ARG A 20 10.17 11.59 7.41
C ARG A 20 8.76 12.09 7.18
N LYS A 21 8.63 13.38 6.87
CA LYS A 21 7.31 13.97 6.60
C LYS A 21 6.73 13.45 5.30
N GLU A 22 7.57 13.34 4.27
CA GLU A 22 7.15 12.78 2.99
C GLU A 22 6.74 11.34 3.13
N GLN A 23 7.53 10.55 3.86
CA GLN A 23 7.23 9.14 4.10
C GLN A 23 5.90 8.96 4.82
N ALA A 24 5.68 9.73 5.89
CA ALA A 24 4.43 9.66 6.65
C ALA A 24 3.24 10.03 5.76
N ARG A 25 3.37 11.08 4.96
CA ARG A 25 2.30 11.51 4.06
C ARG A 25 1.96 10.43 3.04
N ILE A 26 2.97 9.84 2.41
CA ILE A 26 2.78 8.81 1.40
C ILE A 26 2.16 7.57 2.02
N TYR A 27 2.64 7.15 3.18
CA TYR A 27 2.09 5.98 3.86
C TYR A 27 0.64 6.19 4.28
N ARG A 28 0.28 7.38 4.74
CA ARG A 28 -1.11 7.70 5.07
C ARG A 28 -2.01 7.59 3.85
N LYS A 29 -1.56 8.10 2.70
CA LYS A 29 -2.32 8.00 1.46
C LYS A 29 -2.41 6.57 0.95
N LEU A 30 -1.37 5.79 1.19
CA LEU A 30 -1.31 4.40 0.73
C LEU A 30 -2.14 3.48 1.61
N TYR A 31 -1.95 3.55 2.92
CA TYR A 31 -2.58 2.64 3.88
C TYR A 31 -3.84 3.20 4.54
N GLY A 32 -4.06 4.49 4.46
CA GLY A 32 -5.10 5.13 5.24
C GLY A 32 -4.62 5.40 6.66
N TYR A 33 -5.45 6.05 7.43
CA TYR A 33 -5.13 6.35 8.82
C TYR A 33 -6.41 6.63 9.59
N ARG A 34 -6.30 6.57 10.92
CA ARG A 34 -7.41 6.93 11.79
C ARG A 34 -7.27 8.37 12.19
N SER A 35 -8.33 9.14 11.97
CA SER A 35 -8.36 10.56 12.30
C SER A 35 -9.30 10.77 13.50
N SER A 36 -9.03 11.81 14.28
CA SER A 36 -9.91 12.21 15.37
C SER A 36 -10.19 13.70 15.30
N SER A 37 -11.35 14.11 15.81
CA SER A 37 -11.75 15.50 15.84
C SER A 37 -12.43 15.79 17.18
N ASN A 38 -12.63 17.09 17.49
CA ASN A 38 -13.23 17.54 18.73
C ASN A 38 -12.58 16.93 19.97
N TYR A 39 -11.26 17.09 20.08
CA TYR A 39 -10.46 16.60 21.20
C TYR A 39 -10.62 15.11 21.45
N GLY A 40 -10.70 14.34 20.38
CA GLY A 40 -10.80 12.91 20.48
C GLY A 40 -12.21 12.36 20.69
N LYS A 41 -13.22 13.22 20.66
CA LYS A 41 -14.62 12.77 20.78
C LYS A 41 -15.07 11.94 19.58
N TYR A 42 -14.60 12.26 18.40
CA TYR A 42 -15.00 11.57 17.19
C TYR A 42 -13.77 10.95 16.53
N HIS A 43 -13.89 9.70 16.14
CA HIS A 43 -12.85 8.97 15.43
C HIS A 43 -13.44 8.49 14.12
N TYR A 44 -12.69 8.65 13.04
CA TYR A 44 -13.10 8.13 11.75
C TYR A 44 -11.87 7.66 10.99
N ASP A 45 -12.09 6.67 10.14
CA ASP A 45 -11.02 6.09 9.33
C ASP A 45 -10.93 6.81 8.00
N VAL A 46 -9.74 7.27 7.64
CA VAL A 46 -9.48 7.85 6.33
C VAL A 46 -8.91 6.73 5.48
N LYS A 47 -9.58 6.42 4.38
CA LYS A 47 -9.18 5.33 3.50
C LYS A 47 -7.92 5.67 2.72
N GLY A 48 -7.03 4.69 2.58
CA GLY A 48 -5.88 4.77 1.71
C GLY A 48 -6.18 4.13 0.37
N ILE A 49 -5.24 4.25 -0.55
CA ILE A 49 -5.41 3.67 -1.89
C ILE A 49 -5.49 2.14 -1.83
N LEU A 50 -4.81 1.51 -0.87
CA LEU A 50 -4.88 0.05 -0.69
C LEU A 50 -6.22 -0.42 -0.18
N ASP A 51 -7.03 0.47 0.38
CA ASP A 51 -8.39 0.13 0.81
C ASP A 51 -9.35 0.00 -0.37
N SER A 52 -8.98 0.53 -1.53
CA SER A 52 -9.81 0.46 -2.73
C SER A 52 -9.59 -0.81 -3.54
N VAL A 53 -8.56 -1.59 -3.21
CA VAL A 53 -8.23 -2.83 -3.92
C VAL A 53 -7.97 -3.95 -2.92
N PRO A 54 -8.18 -5.21 -3.29
CA PRO A 54 -7.76 -6.31 -2.44
C PRO A 54 -6.25 -6.29 -2.26
N SER A 55 -5.80 -6.35 -1.02
CA SER A 55 -4.37 -6.29 -0.72
C SER A 55 -4.06 -7.03 0.57
N ILE A 56 -2.81 -7.44 0.71
CA ILE A 56 -2.30 -8.04 1.93
C ILE A 56 -1.15 -7.16 2.39
N ARG A 57 -1.27 -6.61 3.59
CA ARG A 57 -0.25 -5.73 4.15
C ARG A 57 0.62 -6.53 5.10
N TYR A 58 1.93 -6.38 4.94
CA TYR A 58 2.89 -6.97 5.86
C TYR A 58 3.49 -5.86 6.70
N GLU A 59 4.81 -5.79 6.78
CA GLU A 59 5.45 -4.69 7.47
C GLU A 59 5.38 -3.42 6.64
N ASP A 60 5.66 -2.29 7.27
CA ASP A 60 5.61 -0.99 6.62
C ASP A 60 6.36 -0.99 5.29
N GLY A 61 5.68 -0.58 4.25
CA GLY A 61 6.24 -0.51 2.92
C GLY A 61 6.21 -1.82 2.15
N ASN A 62 5.65 -2.90 2.72
CA ASN A 62 5.55 -4.19 2.03
C ASN A 62 4.09 -4.63 1.95
N PHE A 63 3.63 -4.92 0.74
CA PHE A 63 2.26 -5.40 0.54
C PHE A 63 2.17 -6.17 -0.77
N ILE A 64 1.12 -6.99 -0.87
CA ILE A 64 0.82 -7.76 -2.08
C ILE A 64 -0.50 -7.27 -2.63
N VAL A 65 -0.56 -7.05 -3.95
CA VAL A 65 -1.78 -6.70 -4.67
C VAL A 65 -1.91 -7.61 -5.89
N ARG A 66 -3.12 -7.66 -6.47
CA ARG A 66 -3.35 -8.40 -7.69
C ARG A 66 -2.65 -7.71 -8.85
N GLU A 67 -2.26 -8.49 -9.86
CA GLU A 67 -1.63 -7.91 -11.06
C GLU A 67 -2.52 -6.86 -11.72
N GLU A 68 -3.82 -7.12 -11.75
CA GLU A 68 -4.79 -6.21 -12.38
C GLU A 68 -4.92 -4.87 -11.64
N ASP A 69 -4.60 -4.84 -10.35
CA ASP A 69 -4.69 -3.63 -9.53
C ASP A 69 -3.36 -2.87 -9.44
N PHE A 70 -2.28 -3.50 -9.83
CA PHE A 70 -0.95 -2.91 -9.70
C PHE A 70 -0.80 -1.59 -10.48
N PRO A 71 -1.36 -1.42 -11.68
CA PRO A 71 -1.21 -0.15 -12.39
C PRO A 71 -1.68 1.07 -11.61
N VAL A 72 -2.74 0.93 -10.81
CA VAL A 72 -3.24 2.01 -9.95
C VAL A 72 -2.21 2.36 -8.88
N ILE A 73 -1.62 1.34 -8.26
CA ILE A 73 -0.61 1.53 -7.23
C ILE A 73 0.66 2.14 -7.83
N LYS A 74 1.08 1.63 -8.99
CA LYS A 74 2.26 2.14 -9.69
C LYS A 74 2.13 3.62 -9.99
N LYS A 75 0.98 4.02 -10.52
CA LYS A 75 0.70 5.43 -10.84
C LYS A 75 0.81 6.30 -9.59
N PHE A 76 0.21 5.84 -8.50
CA PHE A 76 0.27 6.58 -7.23
C PHE A 76 1.71 6.76 -6.75
N LEU A 77 2.49 5.68 -6.76
CA LEU A 77 3.88 5.72 -6.30
C LEU A 77 4.74 6.65 -7.15
N GLU A 78 4.56 6.59 -8.46
CA GLU A 78 5.31 7.45 -9.38
C GLU A 78 4.93 8.93 -9.22
N GLU A 79 3.64 9.21 -9.07
CA GLU A 79 3.17 10.59 -8.88
C GLU A 79 3.68 11.19 -7.58
N ASN A 80 3.94 10.38 -6.57
CA ASN A 80 4.41 10.85 -5.27
C ASN A 80 5.92 10.75 -5.10
N GLY A 81 6.65 10.36 -6.14
CA GLY A 81 8.10 10.27 -6.10
C GLY A 81 8.65 9.18 -5.19
N SER A 82 7.84 8.15 -4.91
CA SER A 82 8.28 7.02 -4.10
C SER A 82 9.13 6.08 -4.94
N SER A 83 10.16 5.50 -4.33
CA SER A 83 10.88 4.40 -4.94
C SER A 83 10.20 3.08 -4.55
N TYR A 84 10.25 2.12 -5.44
CA TYR A 84 9.63 0.82 -5.16
C TYR A 84 10.30 -0.28 -5.97
N ARG A 85 10.15 -1.50 -5.46
CA ARG A 85 10.51 -2.71 -6.17
C ARG A 85 9.34 -3.65 -6.18
N THR A 86 9.26 -4.47 -7.21
CA THR A 86 8.16 -5.43 -7.35
C THR A 86 8.71 -6.81 -7.69
N TRP A 87 7.99 -7.81 -7.22
CA TRP A 87 8.28 -9.21 -7.53
C TRP A 87 6.96 -9.88 -7.85
N LYS A 88 6.97 -10.72 -8.88
CA LYS A 88 5.83 -11.57 -9.16
C LYS A 88 5.89 -12.75 -8.21
N VAL A 89 4.81 -13.00 -7.48
CA VAL A 89 4.76 -14.06 -6.48
C VAL A 89 3.56 -14.95 -6.73
N ILE A 90 3.64 -16.17 -6.22
CA ILE A 90 2.55 -17.14 -6.28
C ILE A 90 1.92 -17.15 -4.88
N PRO A 91 0.71 -16.61 -4.71
CA PRO A 91 0.06 -16.57 -3.40
C PRO A 91 -0.37 -17.96 -2.95
N ASP A 92 -0.35 -18.19 -1.64
CA ASP A 92 -0.87 -19.43 -1.05
C ASP A 92 -2.41 -19.35 -0.97
N GLU A 93 -3.04 -20.41 -0.42
CA GLU A 93 -4.49 -20.50 -0.34
C GLU A 93 -5.11 -19.34 0.43
N ASP A 94 -4.52 -18.98 1.56
CA ASP A 94 -5.02 -17.86 2.38
C ASP A 94 -4.87 -16.54 1.65
N GLU A 95 -3.74 -16.34 0.99
CA GLU A 95 -3.47 -15.12 0.24
C GLU A 95 -4.40 -15.00 -0.97
N VAL A 96 -4.68 -16.12 -1.65
CA VAL A 96 -5.63 -16.13 -2.76
C VAL A 96 -7.00 -15.63 -2.28
N LYS A 97 -7.46 -16.09 -1.12
CA LYS A 97 -8.74 -15.66 -0.55
C LYS A 97 -8.73 -14.17 -0.20
N LYS A 98 -7.66 -13.70 0.43
CA LYS A 98 -7.54 -12.28 0.82
C LYS A 98 -7.48 -11.36 -0.39
N LEU A 99 -6.84 -11.81 -1.46
CA LEU A 99 -6.72 -11.05 -2.70
C LEU A 99 -7.94 -11.23 -3.61
N LYS A 100 -8.90 -12.05 -3.22
CA LYS A 100 -10.09 -12.34 -4.01
C LYS A 100 -9.76 -12.85 -5.41
N LEU A 101 -8.70 -13.65 -5.50
CA LEU A 101 -8.32 -14.30 -6.74
C LEU A 101 -9.18 -15.53 -6.96
N HIS A 102 -9.48 -15.81 -8.21
CA HIS A 102 -10.21 -17.01 -8.55
C HIS A 102 -9.22 -18.17 -8.68
N SER A 103 -9.37 -19.15 -7.80
CA SER A 103 -8.60 -20.39 -7.93
C SER A 103 -9.24 -21.20 -9.04
N GLY A 104 -8.66 -21.11 -10.19
CA GLY A 104 -9.19 -21.79 -11.37
C GLY A 104 -8.87 -23.22 -11.45
#